data_84f78929b9450c3d47323fa12b92e996
#
_entry.id   84f78929b9450c3d47323fa12b92e996
#
_cell.length_a   1.000
_cell.length_b   1.000
_cell.length_c   1.000
_cell.angle_alpha   90.00
_cell.angle_beta   90.00
_cell.angle_gamma   90.00
#
_symmetry.space_group_name_H-M   'P 1'
#
loop_
_entity.id
_entity.type
_entity.pdbx_description
1 polymer ?
#
loop_
_entity_poly.entity_id
_entity_poly.type
_entity_poly.pdbx_seq_one_letter_code
_entity_poly.pdbx_strand_id
1 'polypeptide(L)'
;VSTYQILLDAEAAWARLEEENNFTEDDMELAARVDELIAAIGTVTEDSQEAIATARNAYDSLTDKQKTLVAHPEILQQAEETYNQMKASAVASAIAGIGEVTLDKKELIFGIQDQYDALTDQQKALVKDYDVLKQAITKYKNLVVVQPVIEQIRELGGVENVTLDSKTAIQAAIQVYNSLTGDQQELVTNYDVLEALAAAYDSLAAVDRVIRMIDAIGVVSQASGSQIQQARAAYDALTVEQQKQITNRSTLESAEAAYAALEKPQTTVDTSTDRIKGNQESLESLHRSRSGSSASSKNTETLEEAGKKGKNQSKKKDTDAKATEENEEALEEEQAETEDSSLPSWLADQLDVGAQSEETENTQETEKTGKHTTLLLVLLIVFGACVILTAGFAVALYQASKKRKASQVHY
;
A
#
# COMPACT_ATOMS: atom_id res chain seq x y z
N VAL A 1 -57.50 61.02 11.37
CA VAL A 1 -57.08 60.68 12.75
C VAL A 1 -57.27 61.98 13.53
N SER A 2 -58.09 61.96 14.59
CA SER A 2 -58.31 63.17 15.40
C SER A 2 -57.06 63.48 16.21
N THR A 3 -56.79 64.74 16.44
CA THR A 3 -55.68 65.22 17.32
C THR A 3 -55.72 64.56 18.72
N TYR A 4 -56.89 64.21 19.17
CA TYR A 4 -57.12 63.50 20.41
C TYR A 4 -56.55 62.07 20.38
N GLN A 5 -56.69 61.32 19.26
CA GLN A 5 -56.13 59.99 19.12
C GLN A 5 -54.58 60.01 19.11
N ILE A 6 -54.01 61.03 18.47
CA ILE A 6 -52.53 61.25 18.46
C ILE A 6 -52.01 61.49 19.89
N LEU A 7 -52.77 62.26 20.70
CA LEU A 7 -52.42 62.48 22.10
C LEU A 7 -52.47 61.20 22.93
N LEU A 8 -53.53 60.40 22.77
CA LEU A 8 -53.65 59.13 23.46
C LEU A 8 -52.55 58.14 23.08
N ASP A 9 -52.24 58.09 21.79
CA ASP A 9 -51.16 57.21 21.29
C ASP A 9 -49.79 57.70 21.83
N ALA A 10 -49.56 59.01 21.95
CA ALA A 10 -48.34 59.58 22.54
C ALA A 10 -48.26 59.33 24.06
N GLU A 11 -49.38 59.48 24.80
CA GLU A 11 -49.43 59.17 26.23
C GLU A 11 -49.18 57.67 26.48
N ALA A 12 -49.77 56.77 25.67
CA ALA A 12 -49.53 55.36 25.74
C ALA A 12 -48.10 54.96 25.42
N ALA A 13 -47.48 55.66 24.42
CA ALA A 13 -46.08 55.48 24.10
C ALA A 13 -45.14 55.95 25.21
N TRP A 14 -45.49 57.11 25.80
CA TRP A 14 -44.74 57.63 26.93
C TRP A 14 -44.82 56.70 28.16
N ALA A 15 -46.01 56.25 28.52
CA ALA A 15 -46.18 55.32 29.62
C ALA A 15 -45.38 54.00 29.40
N ARG A 16 -45.34 53.50 28.18
CA ARG A 16 -44.48 52.35 27.84
C ARG A 16 -43.00 52.64 28.00
N LEU A 17 -42.53 53.81 27.54
CA LEU A 17 -41.14 54.23 27.70
C LEU A 17 -40.80 54.43 29.20
N GLU A 18 -41.70 54.93 29.99
CA GLU A 18 -41.52 55.12 31.43
C GLU A 18 -41.46 53.76 32.16
N GLU A 19 -42.28 52.77 31.76
CA GLU A 19 -42.24 51.41 32.27
C GLU A 19 -40.99 50.66 31.83
N GLU A 20 -40.55 50.87 30.58
CA GLU A 20 -39.29 50.29 30.05
C GLU A 20 -38.04 50.87 30.75
N ASN A 21 -38.05 52.12 31.19
CA ASN A 21 -36.93 52.78 31.86
C ASN A 21 -36.96 52.73 33.39
N ASN A 22 -38.01 52.17 33.98
CA ASN A 22 -38.12 52.11 35.44
C ASN A 22 -37.46 50.82 35.94
N PHE A 23 -36.24 50.92 36.45
CA PHE A 23 -35.51 49.82 37.09
C PHE A 23 -35.93 49.70 38.56
N THR A 24 -36.13 48.47 39.01
CA THR A 24 -36.38 48.21 40.42
C THR A 24 -35.06 48.07 41.18
N GLU A 25 -35.14 48.15 42.54
CA GLU A 25 -33.95 47.96 43.38
C GLU A 25 -33.39 46.54 43.18
N ASP A 26 -34.28 45.54 43.01
CA ASP A 26 -33.95 44.13 42.70
C ASP A 26 -33.18 44.00 41.34
N ASP A 27 -33.55 44.81 40.30
CA ASP A 27 -32.84 44.80 39.01
C ASP A 27 -31.44 45.33 39.17
N MET A 28 -31.23 46.37 39.95
CA MET A 28 -29.90 46.96 40.24
C MET A 28 -29.05 46.02 41.10
N GLU A 29 -29.65 45.32 42.06
CA GLU A 29 -28.94 44.33 42.91
C GLU A 29 -28.47 43.13 42.07
N LEU A 30 -29.31 42.61 41.18
CA LEU A 30 -28.97 41.49 40.31
C LEU A 30 -27.80 41.87 39.35
N ALA A 31 -27.86 43.05 38.75
CA ALA A 31 -26.79 43.52 37.87
C ALA A 31 -25.46 43.76 38.64
N ALA A 32 -25.55 44.36 39.84
CA ALA A 32 -24.39 44.59 40.69
C ALA A 32 -23.72 43.24 41.09
N ARG A 33 -24.50 42.24 41.37
CA ARG A 33 -23.98 40.89 41.66
C ARG A 33 -23.24 40.27 40.48
N VAL A 34 -23.69 40.51 39.26
CA VAL A 34 -22.99 40.08 38.03
C VAL A 34 -21.69 40.85 37.88
N ASP A 35 -21.67 42.15 38.13
CA ASP A 35 -20.41 42.93 38.10
C ASP A 35 -19.41 42.46 39.14
N GLU A 36 -19.84 42.05 40.35
CA GLU A 36 -18.99 41.44 41.35
C GLU A 36 -18.35 40.12 40.85
N LEU A 37 -19.17 39.25 40.22
CA LEU A 37 -18.68 37.99 39.64
C LEU A 37 -17.68 38.21 38.50
N ILE A 38 -17.96 39.20 37.66
CA ILE A 38 -17.03 39.58 36.58
C ILE A 38 -15.71 40.10 37.16
N ALA A 39 -15.79 40.97 38.17
CA ALA A 39 -14.59 41.46 38.86
C ALA A 39 -13.79 40.39 39.57
N ALA A 40 -14.47 39.36 40.11
CA ALA A 40 -13.86 38.23 40.78
C ALA A 40 -13.04 37.31 39.83
N ILE A 41 -13.28 37.33 38.49
CA ILE A 41 -12.48 36.58 37.52
C ILE A 41 -11.00 36.98 37.61
N GLY A 42 -10.73 38.29 37.77
CA GLY A 42 -9.36 38.82 37.86
C GLY A 42 -8.50 38.51 36.65
N THR A 43 -7.25 38.12 36.87
CA THR A 43 -6.36 37.65 35.79
C THR A 43 -6.74 36.26 35.33
N VAL A 44 -6.98 36.07 34.03
CA VAL A 44 -7.37 34.79 33.47
C VAL A 44 -6.17 33.83 33.51
N THR A 45 -6.40 32.66 34.10
CA THR A 45 -5.48 31.53 34.22
C THR A 45 -6.16 30.21 33.79
N GLU A 46 -5.45 29.07 33.84
CA GLU A 46 -6.03 27.76 33.55
C GLU A 46 -7.17 27.39 34.52
N ASP A 47 -7.15 27.91 35.73
CA ASP A 47 -8.15 27.67 36.78
C ASP A 47 -9.36 28.60 36.71
N SER A 48 -9.37 29.56 35.77
CA SER A 48 -10.44 30.59 35.67
C SER A 48 -11.74 30.05 35.06
N GLN A 49 -11.79 28.78 34.61
CA GLN A 49 -12.97 28.21 33.94
C GLN A 49 -14.26 28.35 34.75
N GLU A 50 -14.22 27.98 36.02
CA GLU A 50 -15.41 28.00 36.88
C GLU A 50 -15.89 29.42 37.17
N ALA A 51 -14.96 30.36 37.43
CA ALA A 51 -15.28 31.76 37.68
C ALA A 51 -15.92 32.41 36.42
N ILE A 52 -15.35 32.19 35.25
CA ILE A 52 -15.89 32.65 33.97
C ILE A 52 -17.28 32.08 33.70
N ALA A 53 -17.44 30.74 33.87
CA ALA A 53 -18.74 30.07 33.65
C ALA A 53 -19.79 30.57 34.64
N THR A 54 -19.42 30.83 35.89
CA THR A 54 -20.34 31.35 36.92
C THR A 54 -20.82 32.79 36.57
N ALA A 55 -19.89 33.66 36.18
CA ALA A 55 -20.22 34.99 35.73
C ALA A 55 -21.09 35.00 34.46
N ARG A 56 -20.79 34.13 33.48
CA ARG A 56 -21.56 33.96 32.26
C ARG A 56 -22.98 33.48 32.55
N ASN A 57 -23.14 32.46 33.34
CA ASN A 57 -24.45 31.94 33.73
C ASN A 57 -25.30 32.99 34.47
N ALA A 58 -24.68 33.76 35.36
CA ALA A 58 -25.34 34.85 36.05
C ALA A 58 -25.75 35.97 35.08
N TYR A 59 -24.91 36.37 34.17
CA TYR A 59 -25.18 37.36 33.12
C TYR A 59 -26.32 36.89 32.19
N ASP A 60 -26.28 35.64 31.74
CA ASP A 60 -27.28 35.09 30.82
C ASP A 60 -28.65 34.91 31.48
N SER A 61 -28.72 34.79 32.81
CA SER A 61 -29.95 34.73 33.58
C SER A 61 -30.67 36.05 33.69
N LEU A 62 -29.98 37.17 33.41
CA LEU A 62 -30.57 38.52 33.40
C LEU A 62 -31.49 38.68 32.19
N THR A 63 -32.58 39.45 32.37
CA THR A 63 -33.38 39.97 31.26
C THR A 63 -32.58 40.98 30.44
N ASP A 64 -32.99 41.24 29.19
CA ASP A 64 -32.31 42.20 28.33
C ASP A 64 -32.26 43.58 28.95
N LYS A 65 -33.29 43.98 29.70
CA LYS A 65 -33.35 45.23 30.47
C LYS A 65 -32.30 45.24 31.59
N GLN A 66 -32.18 44.19 32.38
CA GLN A 66 -31.19 44.05 33.46
C GLN A 66 -29.75 44.02 32.93
N LYS A 67 -29.51 43.40 31.77
CA LYS A 67 -28.19 43.39 31.11
C LYS A 67 -27.68 44.79 30.79
N THR A 68 -28.55 45.76 30.56
CA THR A 68 -28.14 47.16 30.33
C THR A 68 -27.59 47.86 31.58
N LEU A 69 -27.87 47.27 32.78
CA LEU A 69 -27.33 47.82 34.04
C LEU A 69 -25.99 47.22 34.42
N VAL A 70 -25.54 46.15 33.77
CA VAL A 70 -24.19 45.56 34.01
C VAL A 70 -23.15 46.53 33.49
N ALA A 71 -22.22 46.95 34.36
CA ALA A 71 -21.30 48.03 34.08
C ALA A 71 -20.18 47.62 33.08
N HIS A 72 -19.73 46.34 33.13
CA HIS A 72 -18.54 45.88 32.41
C HIS A 72 -18.74 44.51 31.73
N PRO A 73 -19.78 44.30 30.89
CA PRO A 73 -19.99 43.04 30.21
C PRO A 73 -18.85 42.68 29.23
N GLU A 74 -18.11 43.69 28.71
CA GLU A 74 -16.95 43.51 27.83
C GLU A 74 -15.78 42.80 28.53
N ILE A 75 -15.63 42.97 29.86
CA ILE A 75 -14.59 42.27 30.64
C ILE A 75 -14.86 40.74 30.65
N LEU A 76 -16.14 40.36 30.83
CA LEU A 76 -16.53 38.96 30.77
C LEU A 76 -16.23 38.35 29.40
N GLN A 77 -16.61 39.04 28.32
CA GLN A 77 -16.32 38.61 26.96
C GLN A 77 -14.80 38.47 26.73
N GLN A 78 -14.02 39.43 27.15
CA GLN A 78 -12.56 39.41 27.02
C GLN A 78 -11.95 38.28 27.85
N ALA A 79 -12.47 37.99 29.02
CA ALA A 79 -12.02 36.85 29.84
C ALA A 79 -12.28 35.50 29.16
N GLU A 80 -13.45 35.32 28.56
CA GLU A 80 -13.79 34.16 27.77
C GLU A 80 -12.88 33.95 26.54
N GLU A 81 -12.69 35.03 25.77
CA GLU A 81 -11.81 35.02 24.60
C GLU A 81 -10.37 34.68 25.01
N THR A 82 -9.87 35.28 26.10
CA THR A 82 -8.51 35.04 26.62
C THR A 82 -8.37 33.58 27.07
N TYR A 83 -9.34 33.05 27.80
CA TYR A 83 -9.34 31.66 28.27
C TYR A 83 -9.37 30.67 27.09
N ASN A 84 -10.26 30.90 26.11
CA ASN A 84 -10.36 30.06 24.93
C ASN A 84 -9.07 30.08 24.10
N GLN A 85 -8.45 31.25 23.92
CA GLN A 85 -7.18 31.39 23.22
C GLN A 85 -6.05 30.68 23.97
N MET A 86 -6.01 30.77 25.28
CA MET A 86 -5.00 30.09 26.11
C MET A 86 -5.11 28.57 25.99
N LYS A 87 -6.32 28.00 26.10
CA LYS A 87 -6.55 26.56 25.95
C LYS A 87 -6.18 26.07 24.56
N ALA A 88 -6.60 26.79 23.53
CA ALA A 88 -6.24 26.46 22.14
C ALA A 88 -4.73 26.56 21.88
N SER A 89 -4.06 27.59 22.44
CA SER A 89 -2.62 27.76 22.28
C SER A 89 -1.79 26.70 22.98
N ALA A 90 -2.28 26.19 24.13
CA ALA A 90 -1.63 25.07 24.82
C ALA A 90 -1.62 23.80 23.93
N VAL A 91 -2.76 23.46 23.31
CA VAL A 91 -2.86 22.33 22.39
C VAL A 91 -2.03 22.57 21.11
N ALA A 92 -2.08 23.76 20.52
CA ALA A 92 -1.28 24.11 19.35
C ALA A 92 0.23 23.99 19.64
N SER A 93 0.68 24.41 20.83
CA SER A 93 2.07 24.26 21.26
C SER A 93 2.47 22.80 21.45
N ALA A 94 1.57 21.96 21.99
CA ALA A 94 1.79 20.53 22.12
C ALA A 94 1.90 19.86 20.75
N ILE A 95 1.04 20.23 19.78
CA ILE A 95 1.10 19.74 18.39
C ILE A 95 2.45 20.11 17.75
N ALA A 96 2.89 21.36 17.88
CA ALA A 96 4.17 21.81 17.36
C ALA A 96 5.37 21.07 18.00
N GLY A 97 5.20 20.56 19.23
CA GLY A 97 6.20 19.78 19.97
C GLY A 97 6.32 18.31 19.54
N ILE A 98 5.44 17.79 18.68
CA ILE A 98 5.47 16.37 18.26
C ILE A 98 6.80 16.03 17.56
N GLY A 99 7.28 16.91 16.67
CA GLY A 99 8.48 16.68 15.88
C GLY A 99 8.40 15.44 15.00
N GLU A 100 9.51 14.69 14.86
CA GLU A 100 9.53 13.46 14.09
C GLU A 100 8.65 12.38 14.75
N VAL A 101 7.79 11.76 13.95
CA VAL A 101 6.88 10.68 14.41
C VAL A 101 7.62 9.35 14.38
N THR A 102 7.70 8.71 15.56
CA THR A 102 8.33 7.42 15.82
C THR A 102 7.41 6.55 16.68
N LEU A 103 7.68 5.24 16.78
CA LEU A 103 6.79 4.31 17.50
C LEU A 103 6.77 4.54 19.02
N ASP A 104 7.80 5.16 19.60
CA ASP A 104 7.88 5.51 21.04
C ASP A 104 6.99 6.73 21.39
N LYS A 105 6.47 7.47 20.41
CA LYS A 105 5.66 8.68 20.65
C LYS A 105 4.16 8.42 20.73
N LYS A 106 3.72 7.17 20.90
CA LYS A 106 2.31 6.82 20.99
C LYS A 106 1.58 7.69 22.01
N GLU A 107 2.04 7.64 23.27
CA GLU A 107 1.40 8.34 24.37
C GLU A 107 1.37 9.85 24.17
N LEU A 108 2.44 10.42 23.61
CA LEU A 108 2.49 11.84 23.30
C LEU A 108 1.44 12.23 22.26
N ILE A 109 1.42 11.53 21.12
CA ILE A 109 0.54 11.86 19.98
C ILE A 109 -0.94 11.71 20.39
N PHE A 110 -1.31 10.58 20.99
CA PHE A 110 -2.68 10.32 21.38
C PHE A 110 -3.10 11.15 22.61
N GLY A 111 -2.18 11.44 23.54
CA GLY A 111 -2.46 12.38 24.63
C GLY A 111 -2.75 13.80 24.14
N ILE A 112 -2.11 14.25 23.04
CA ILE A 112 -2.45 15.53 22.40
C ILE A 112 -3.82 15.46 21.71
N GLN A 113 -4.17 14.31 21.10
CA GLN A 113 -5.51 14.10 20.55
C GLN A 113 -6.58 14.21 21.62
N ASP A 114 -6.38 13.56 22.79
CA ASP A 114 -7.31 13.65 23.91
C ASP A 114 -7.48 15.09 24.43
N GLN A 115 -6.38 15.85 24.49
CA GLN A 115 -6.43 17.27 24.86
C GLN A 115 -7.22 18.09 23.83
N TYR A 116 -7.03 17.84 22.53
CA TYR A 116 -7.81 18.49 21.49
C TYR A 116 -9.30 18.14 21.59
N ASP A 117 -9.60 16.85 21.81
CA ASP A 117 -11.00 16.37 21.88
C ASP A 117 -11.75 16.97 23.08
N ALA A 118 -11.05 17.24 24.17
CA ALA A 118 -11.58 17.90 25.35
C ALA A 118 -11.89 19.40 25.17
N LEU A 119 -11.42 20.03 24.08
CA LEU A 119 -11.71 21.43 23.78
C LEU A 119 -13.17 21.61 23.34
N THR A 120 -13.75 22.76 23.67
CA THR A 120 -15.04 23.20 23.13
C THR A 120 -14.93 23.52 21.64
N ASP A 121 -16.03 23.56 20.89
CA ASP A 121 -16.05 23.89 19.46
C ASP A 121 -15.41 25.25 19.18
N GLN A 122 -15.62 26.25 20.07
CA GLN A 122 -15.00 27.56 19.97
C GLN A 122 -13.48 27.48 20.11
N GLN A 123 -12.99 26.67 21.06
CA GLN A 123 -11.55 26.47 21.28
C GLN A 123 -10.93 25.68 20.12
N LYS A 124 -11.61 24.62 19.64
CA LYS A 124 -11.17 23.85 18.46
C LYS A 124 -10.99 24.73 17.22
N ALA A 125 -11.91 25.67 17.00
CA ALA A 125 -11.82 26.61 15.87
C ALA A 125 -10.58 27.53 15.94
N LEU A 126 -9.99 27.71 17.13
CA LEU A 126 -8.76 28.50 17.32
C LEU A 126 -7.48 27.69 17.09
N VAL A 127 -7.55 26.35 17.10
CA VAL A 127 -6.40 25.46 16.83
C VAL A 127 -6.21 25.32 15.32
N LYS A 128 -5.24 26.06 14.77
CA LYS A 128 -5.00 26.08 13.31
C LYS A 128 -4.21 24.88 12.80
N ASP A 129 -3.44 24.22 13.66
CA ASP A 129 -2.47 23.18 13.28
C ASP A 129 -3.01 21.76 13.53
N TYR A 130 -4.33 21.60 13.63
CA TYR A 130 -4.94 20.28 13.86
C TYR A 130 -4.61 19.27 12.75
N ASP A 131 -4.45 19.73 11.50
CA ASP A 131 -4.03 18.87 10.39
C ASP A 131 -2.66 18.24 10.61
N VAL A 132 -1.75 18.91 11.29
CA VAL A 132 -0.44 18.34 11.66
C VAL A 132 -0.61 17.16 12.61
N LEU A 133 -1.52 17.29 13.60
CA LEU A 133 -1.83 16.20 14.51
C LEU A 133 -2.46 15.00 13.78
N LYS A 134 -3.41 15.22 12.88
CA LYS A 134 -4.01 14.17 12.04
C LYS A 134 -2.95 13.43 11.21
N GLN A 135 -2.03 14.18 10.59
CA GLN A 135 -0.92 13.61 9.84
C GLN A 135 0.02 12.80 10.74
N ALA A 136 0.31 13.29 11.95
CA ALA A 136 1.14 12.58 12.91
C ALA A 136 0.49 11.24 13.35
N ILE A 137 -0.81 11.25 13.61
CA ILE A 137 -1.59 10.05 13.95
C ILE A 137 -1.58 9.05 12.80
N THR A 138 -1.81 9.52 11.56
CA THR A 138 -1.80 8.69 10.37
C THR A 138 -0.41 8.07 10.15
N LYS A 139 0.65 8.86 10.24
CA LYS A 139 2.02 8.38 10.13
C LYS A 139 2.35 7.35 11.22
N TYR A 140 1.94 7.61 12.47
CA TYR A 140 2.12 6.65 13.55
C TYR A 140 1.43 5.31 13.25
N LYS A 141 0.15 5.35 12.82
CA LYS A 141 -0.60 4.14 12.44
C LYS A 141 0.10 3.39 11.30
N ASN A 142 0.59 4.08 10.30
CA ASN A 142 1.34 3.47 9.20
C ASN A 142 2.64 2.82 9.69
N LEU A 143 3.40 3.46 10.59
CA LEU A 143 4.60 2.87 11.19
C LEU A 143 4.29 1.58 11.96
N VAL A 144 3.18 1.53 12.70
CA VAL A 144 2.74 0.30 13.40
C VAL A 144 2.46 -0.84 12.42
N VAL A 145 1.84 -0.56 11.27
CA VAL A 145 1.58 -1.56 10.22
C VAL A 145 2.86 -2.03 9.55
N VAL A 146 3.79 -1.12 9.29
CA VAL A 146 5.01 -1.39 8.52
C VAL A 146 6.10 -2.09 9.35
N GLN A 147 6.15 -1.85 10.65
CA GLN A 147 7.19 -2.41 11.51
C GLN A 147 7.33 -3.95 11.43
N PRO A 148 6.23 -4.74 11.45
CA PRO A 148 6.32 -6.18 11.27
C PRO A 148 6.90 -6.60 9.92
N VAL A 149 6.68 -5.80 8.87
CA VAL A 149 7.20 -6.08 7.52
C VAL A 149 8.71 -5.85 7.48
N ILE A 150 9.19 -4.74 8.07
CA ILE A 150 10.62 -4.46 8.23
C ILE A 150 11.31 -5.59 9.01
N GLU A 151 10.67 -6.06 10.09
CA GLU A 151 11.17 -7.17 10.88
C GLU A 151 11.23 -8.47 10.10
N GLN A 152 10.16 -8.82 9.39
CA GLN A 152 10.10 -10.01 8.54
C GLN A 152 11.21 -10.00 7.49
N ILE A 153 11.46 -8.87 6.83
CA ILE A 153 12.56 -8.74 5.87
C ILE A 153 13.91 -8.94 6.58
N ARG A 154 14.09 -8.36 7.77
CA ARG A 154 15.31 -8.50 8.55
C ARG A 154 15.58 -9.96 8.98
N GLU A 155 14.52 -10.71 9.30
CA GLU A 155 14.63 -12.13 9.68
C GLU A 155 15.05 -13.04 8.52
N LEU A 156 14.86 -12.63 7.26
CA LEU A 156 15.36 -13.37 6.09
C LEU A 156 16.89 -13.40 6.04
N GLY A 157 17.57 -12.49 6.73
CA GLY A 157 19.02 -12.38 6.78
C GLY A 157 19.63 -11.72 5.54
N GLY A 158 20.92 -11.94 5.31
CA GLY A 158 21.62 -11.39 4.15
C GLY A 158 21.58 -12.30 2.93
N VAL A 159 22.00 -11.76 1.78
CA VAL A 159 22.01 -12.47 0.48
C VAL A 159 22.90 -13.71 0.48
N GLU A 160 23.91 -13.76 1.35
CA GLU A 160 24.80 -14.89 1.55
C GLU A 160 24.13 -16.12 2.16
N ASN A 161 22.96 -15.93 2.78
CA ASN A 161 22.17 -17.00 3.40
C ASN A 161 21.06 -17.55 2.50
N VAL A 162 20.91 -16.99 1.29
CA VAL A 162 19.86 -17.41 0.35
C VAL A 162 20.18 -18.80 -0.18
N THR A 163 19.17 -19.67 -0.09
CA THR A 163 19.19 -21.04 -0.62
C THR A 163 17.96 -21.28 -1.50
N LEU A 164 17.89 -22.42 -2.16
CA LEU A 164 16.67 -22.78 -2.93
C LEU A 164 15.42 -22.95 -2.04
N ASP A 165 15.60 -23.22 -0.76
CA ASP A 165 14.50 -23.33 0.22
C ASP A 165 13.98 -21.96 0.67
N SER A 166 14.72 -20.87 0.41
CA SER A 166 14.34 -19.52 0.78
C SER A 166 13.16 -18.95 -0.02
N LYS A 167 12.76 -19.62 -1.12
CA LYS A 167 11.70 -19.17 -2.05
C LYS A 167 10.44 -18.72 -1.35
N THR A 168 9.89 -19.59 -0.53
CA THR A 168 8.58 -19.35 0.10
C THR A 168 8.62 -18.17 1.05
N ALA A 169 9.70 -18.02 1.82
CA ALA A 169 9.84 -16.93 2.77
C ALA A 169 10.04 -15.58 2.05
N ILE A 170 10.87 -15.54 0.99
CA ILE A 170 11.08 -14.34 0.18
C ILE A 170 9.78 -13.93 -0.52
N GLN A 171 9.06 -14.89 -1.14
CA GLN A 171 7.81 -14.61 -1.82
C GLN A 171 6.72 -14.13 -0.84
N ALA A 172 6.65 -14.69 0.36
CA ALA A 172 5.72 -14.24 1.40
C ALA A 172 6.00 -12.78 1.82
N ALA A 173 7.27 -12.40 2.02
CA ALA A 173 7.64 -11.03 2.33
C ALA A 173 7.29 -10.05 1.20
N ILE A 174 7.52 -10.44 -0.07
CA ILE A 174 7.12 -9.65 -1.24
C ILE A 174 5.60 -9.46 -1.29
N GLN A 175 4.81 -10.49 -1.01
CA GLN A 175 3.35 -10.40 -1.00
C GLN A 175 2.85 -9.46 0.09
N VAL A 176 3.43 -9.54 1.29
CA VAL A 176 3.07 -8.64 2.40
C VAL A 176 3.42 -7.19 2.04
N TYR A 177 4.62 -6.94 1.52
CA TYR A 177 5.01 -5.61 1.05
C TYR A 177 4.07 -5.06 -0.02
N ASN A 178 3.70 -5.88 -1.01
CA ASN A 178 2.78 -5.47 -2.09
C ASN A 178 1.34 -5.24 -1.62
N SER A 179 0.97 -5.71 -0.43
CA SER A 179 -0.34 -5.44 0.18
C SER A 179 -0.40 -4.10 0.91
N LEU A 180 0.74 -3.45 1.13
CA LEU A 180 0.82 -2.14 1.75
C LEU A 180 0.35 -1.04 0.79
N THR A 181 -0.20 0.04 1.33
CA THR A 181 -0.48 1.26 0.57
C THR A 181 0.82 1.95 0.14
N GLY A 182 0.78 2.85 -0.86
CA GLY A 182 1.96 3.60 -1.30
C GLY A 182 2.67 4.32 -0.15
N ASP A 183 1.91 5.02 0.69
CA ASP A 183 2.46 5.72 1.87
C ASP A 183 3.13 4.77 2.88
N GLN A 184 2.61 3.54 3.00
CA GLN A 184 3.20 2.53 3.87
C GLN A 184 4.46 1.92 3.25
N GLN A 185 4.46 1.67 1.94
CA GLN A 185 5.64 1.15 1.23
C GLN A 185 6.83 2.09 1.34
N GLU A 186 6.61 3.41 1.28
CA GLU A 186 7.66 4.42 1.47
C GLU A 186 8.30 4.38 2.88
N LEU A 187 7.59 3.84 3.86
CA LEU A 187 8.09 3.70 5.23
C LEU A 187 8.88 2.40 5.46
N VAL A 188 8.88 1.46 4.51
CA VAL A 188 9.69 0.23 4.59
C VAL A 188 11.14 0.54 4.24
N THR A 189 11.97 0.72 5.28
CA THR A 189 13.35 1.21 5.14
C THR A 189 14.35 0.19 4.61
N ASN A 190 13.97 -1.07 4.51
CA ASN A 190 14.84 -2.19 4.09
C ASN A 190 14.27 -2.98 2.89
N TYR A 191 13.49 -2.32 2.03
CA TYR A 191 12.94 -2.94 0.83
C TYR A 191 14.03 -3.34 -0.17
N ASP A 192 15.10 -2.57 -0.26
CA ASP A 192 16.30 -2.87 -1.06
C ASP A 192 16.94 -4.22 -0.70
N VAL A 193 16.90 -4.57 0.59
CA VAL A 193 17.35 -5.89 1.07
C VAL A 193 16.45 -7.00 0.49
N LEU A 194 15.12 -6.80 0.50
CA LEU A 194 14.18 -7.77 -0.05
C LEU A 194 14.37 -7.96 -1.56
N GLU A 195 14.60 -6.88 -2.30
CA GLU A 195 14.94 -6.95 -3.73
C GLU A 195 16.24 -7.72 -3.98
N ALA A 196 17.28 -7.44 -3.18
CA ALA A 196 18.55 -8.14 -3.28
C ALA A 196 18.41 -9.65 -2.97
N LEU A 197 17.62 -10.01 -1.97
CA LEU A 197 17.33 -11.41 -1.63
C LEU A 197 16.58 -12.13 -2.77
N ALA A 198 15.59 -11.46 -3.37
CA ALA A 198 14.85 -11.99 -4.52
C ALA A 198 15.79 -12.21 -5.73
N ALA A 199 16.63 -11.24 -6.06
CA ALA A 199 17.62 -11.35 -7.14
C ALA A 199 18.63 -12.47 -6.89
N ALA A 200 19.10 -12.63 -5.65
CA ALA A 200 20.01 -13.71 -5.28
C ALA A 200 19.34 -15.08 -5.43
N TYR A 201 18.08 -15.21 -5.01
CA TYR A 201 17.31 -16.43 -5.21
C TYR A 201 17.11 -16.76 -6.69
N ASP A 202 16.71 -15.78 -7.51
CA ASP A 202 16.50 -15.98 -8.96
C ASP A 202 17.78 -16.41 -9.65
N SER A 203 18.92 -15.82 -9.25
CA SER A 203 20.24 -16.21 -9.76
C SER A 203 20.57 -17.66 -9.41
N LEU A 204 20.37 -18.06 -8.17
CA LEU A 204 20.61 -19.42 -7.69
C LEU A 204 19.66 -20.44 -8.38
N ALA A 205 18.40 -20.10 -8.51
CA ALA A 205 17.41 -20.93 -9.19
C ALA A 205 17.69 -21.11 -10.68
N ALA A 206 18.22 -20.08 -11.35
CA ALA A 206 18.66 -20.17 -12.75
C ALA A 206 19.82 -21.15 -12.91
N VAL A 207 20.81 -21.08 -12.04
CA VAL A 207 21.96 -22.02 -12.02
C VAL A 207 21.48 -23.46 -11.77
N ASP A 208 20.69 -23.70 -10.74
CA ASP A 208 20.15 -25.01 -10.41
C ASP A 208 19.32 -25.61 -11.56
N ARG A 209 18.50 -24.79 -12.21
CA ARG A 209 17.73 -25.20 -13.37
C ARG A 209 18.62 -25.72 -14.50
N VAL A 210 19.71 -25.04 -14.80
CA VAL A 210 20.65 -25.46 -15.86
C VAL A 210 21.38 -26.74 -15.46
N ILE A 211 21.81 -26.86 -14.21
CA ILE A 211 22.41 -28.10 -13.68
C ILE A 211 21.45 -29.28 -13.88
N ARG A 212 20.19 -29.13 -13.49
CA ARG A 212 19.17 -30.20 -13.67
C ARG A 212 18.90 -30.51 -15.14
N MET A 213 18.89 -29.50 -16.01
CA MET A 213 18.70 -29.73 -17.45
C MET A 213 19.86 -30.54 -18.05
N ILE A 214 21.08 -30.28 -17.63
CA ILE A 214 22.27 -31.04 -18.04
C ILE A 214 22.22 -32.48 -17.52
N ASP A 215 21.87 -32.66 -16.23
CA ASP A 215 21.75 -33.99 -15.62
C ASP A 215 20.63 -34.84 -16.26
N ALA A 216 19.57 -34.18 -16.71
CA ALA A 216 18.43 -34.84 -17.39
C ALA A 216 18.78 -35.39 -18.80
N ILE A 217 19.91 -34.99 -19.43
CA ILE A 217 20.33 -35.49 -20.74
C ILE A 217 20.60 -36.99 -20.67
N GLY A 218 21.22 -37.46 -19.57
CA GLY A 218 21.51 -38.86 -19.34
C GLY A 218 22.36 -39.48 -20.45
N VAL A 219 22.01 -40.71 -20.91
CA VAL A 219 22.73 -41.41 -22.01
C VAL A 219 22.30 -40.81 -23.35
N VAL A 220 23.30 -40.34 -24.10
CA VAL A 220 23.06 -39.66 -25.37
C VAL A 220 22.62 -40.62 -26.45
N SER A 221 21.52 -40.33 -27.14
CA SER A 221 20.94 -41.01 -28.26
C SER A 221 20.55 -40.03 -29.37
N GLN A 222 20.08 -40.54 -30.51
CA GLN A 222 19.54 -39.67 -31.57
C GLN A 222 18.36 -38.80 -31.13
N ALA A 223 17.61 -39.24 -30.09
CA ALA A 223 16.49 -38.46 -29.53
C ALA A 223 16.93 -37.33 -28.57
N SER A 224 18.20 -37.32 -28.14
CA SER A 224 18.72 -36.33 -27.13
C SER A 224 19.01 -34.95 -27.69
N GLY A 225 18.95 -34.75 -29.01
CA GLY A 225 19.33 -33.49 -29.65
C GLY A 225 18.61 -32.28 -29.11
N SER A 226 17.28 -32.35 -28.94
CA SER A 226 16.47 -31.25 -28.42
C SER A 226 16.84 -30.90 -26.96
N GLN A 227 17.08 -31.89 -26.11
CA GLN A 227 17.44 -31.69 -24.69
C GLN A 227 18.83 -31.03 -24.59
N ILE A 228 19.80 -31.49 -25.40
CA ILE A 228 21.17 -30.94 -25.45
C ILE A 228 21.12 -29.47 -25.88
N GLN A 229 20.35 -29.17 -26.96
CA GLN A 229 20.20 -27.78 -27.45
C GLN A 229 19.52 -26.90 -26.41
N GLN A 230 18.50 -27.38 -25.74
CA GLN A 230 17.83 -26.60 -24.67
C GLN A 230 18.76 -26.35 -23.48
N ALA A 231 19.54 -27.36 -23.03
CA ALA A 231 20.52 -27.19 -21.97
C ALA A 231 21.61 -26.21 -22.35
N ARG A 232 22.10 -26.27 -23.61
CA ARG A 232 23.10 -25.30 -24.15
C ARG A 232 22.51 -23.87 -24.17
N ALA A 233 21.32 -23.68 -24.71
CA ALA A 233 20.68 -22.37 -24.78
C ALA A 233 20.44 -21.80 -23.37
N ALA A 234 20.03 -22.64 -22.43
CA ALA A 234 19.85 -22.22 -21.04
C ALA A 234 21.19 -21.85 -20.37
N TYR A 235 22.28 -22.59 -20.64
CA TYR A 235 23.63 -22.27 -20.16
C TYR A 235 24.15 -20.94 -20.74
N ASP A 236 23.97 -20.73 -22.05
CA ASP A 236 24.43 -19.54 -22.73
C ASP A 236 23.64 -18.27 -22.33
N ALA A 237 22.42 -18.43 -21.85
CA ALA A 237 21.59 -17.34 -21.29
C ALA A 237 22.03 -16.90 -19.88
N LEU A 238 22.86 -17.68 -19.19
CA LEU A 238 23.38 -17.33 -17.87
C LEU A 238 24.46 -16.22 -17.98
N THR A 239 24.53 -15.41 -16.93
CA THR A 239 25.65 -14.47 -16.77
C THR A 239 26.98 -15.22 -16.60
N VAL A 240 28.12 -14.54 -16.86
CA VAL A 240 29.44 -15.13 -16.68
C VAL A 240 29.65 -15.67 -15.26
N GLU A 241 29.11 -14.95 -14.25
CA GLU A 241 29.25 -15.38 -12.85
C GLU A 241 28.37 -16.62 -12.54
N GLN A 242 27.19 -16.72 -13.12
CA GLN A 242 26.33 -17.89 -13.01
C GLN A 242 26.92 -19.09 -13.75
N GLN A 243 27.48 -18.89 -14.93
CA GLN A 243 28.17 -19.97 -15.71
C GLN A 243 29.33 -20.60 -14.93
N LYS A 244 30.08 -19.82 -14.13
CA LYS A 244 31.12 -20.34 -13.23
C LYS A 244 30.60 -21.28 -12.14
N GLN A 245 29.35 -21.17 -11.79
CA GLN A 245 28.70 -21.98 -10.76
C GLN A 245 28.16 -23.32 -11.30
N ILE A 246 28.11 -23.51 -12.63
CA ILE A 246 27.65 -24.75 -13.25
C ILE A 246 28.70 -25.85 -13.04
N THR A 247 28.43 -26.79 -12.15
CA THR A 247 29.34 -27.84 -11.73
C THR A 247 29.49 -28.98 -12.76
N ASN A 248 28.46 -29.19 -13.59
CA ASN A 248 28.36 -30.28 -14.57
C ASN A 248 28.53 -29.82 -16.04
N ARG A 249 29.20 -28.67 -16.28
CA ARG A 249 29.45 -28.12 -17.61
C ARG A 249 30.14 -29.13 -18.54
N SER A 250 31.12 -29.88 -18.03
CA SER A 250 31.82 -30.90 -18.79
C SER A 250 30.91 -32.04 -19.29
N THR A 251 29.84 -32.33 -18.57
CA THR A 251 28.81 -33.29 -18.98
C THR A 251 28.06 -32.79 -20.22
N LEU A 252 27.69 -31.50 -20.24
CA LEU A 252 27.08 -30.88 -21.42
C LEU A 252 27.98 -30.94 -22.65
N GLU A 253 29.26 -30.54 -22.51
CA GLU A 253 30.24 -30.57 -23.58
C GLU A 253 30.47 -32.01 -24.11
N SER A 254 30.50 -32.99 -23.22
CA SER A 254 30.60 -34.40 -23.58
C SER A 254 29.35 -34.91 -24.30
N ALA A 255 28.17 -34.49 -23.86
CA ALA A 255 26.90 -34.85 -24.50
C ALA A 255 26.79 -34.28 -25.92
N GLU A 256 27.25 -33.02 -26.13
CA GLU A 256 27.30 -32.38 -27.44
C GLU A 256 28.25 -33.11 -28.39
N ALA A 257 29.45 -33.49 -27.91
CA ALA A 257 30.41 -34.22 -28.69
C ALA A 257 29.91 -35.60 -29.07
N ALA A 258 29.26 -36.32 -28.12
CA ALA A 258 28.66 -37.64 -28.37
C ALA A 258 27.53 -37.56 -29.40
N TYR A 259 26.66 -36.54 -29.28
CA TYR A 259 25.57 -36.34 -30.23
C TYR A 259 26.07 -36.02 -31.64
N ALA A 260 27.04 -35.12 -31.76
CA ALA A 260 27.68 -34.81 -33.04
C ALA A 260 28.38 -36.06 -33.70
N ALA A 261 28.83 -37.01 -32.88
CA ALA A 261 29.42 -38.26 -33.41
C ALA A 261 28.32 -39.20 -33.97
N LEU A 262 27.10 -39.16 -33.40
CA LEU A 262 25.98 -39.94 -33.90
C LEU A 262 25.37 -39.36 -35.18
N GLU A 263 25.50 -38.04 -35.43
CA GLU A 263 25.04 -37.36 -36.65
C GLU A 263 26.03 -37.52 -37.84
N LYS A 264 27.29 -37.91 -37.60
CA LYS A 264 28.21 -38.16 -38.68
C LYS A 264 27.78 -39.44 -39.39
N PRO A 265 27.49 -39.41 -40.71
CA PRO A 265 27.22 -40.64 -41.46
C PRO A 265 28.41 -41.59 -41.27
N GLN A 266 28.16 -42.76 -40.74
CA GLN A 266 29.15 -43.85 -40.74
C GLN A 266 29.48 -44.10 -42.21
N THR A 267 30.66 -43.63 -42.64
CA THR A 267 31.26 -44.14 -43.85
C THR A 267 31.55 -45.61 -43.60
N THR A 268 30.59 -46.48 -43.99
CA THR A 268 30.85 -47.90 -44.11
C THR A 268 32.02 -48.00 -45.06
N VAL A 269 33.19 -48.19 -44.52
CA VAL A 269 34.32 -48.73 -45.29
C VAL A 269 33.91 -50.11 -45.76
N ASP A 270 33.36 -50.15 -46.99
CA ASP A 270 33.07 -51.36 -47.70
C ASP A 270 34.43 -52.08 -48.02
N THR A 271 34.92 -52.80 -47.01
CA THR A 271 36.03 -53.73 -47.13
C THR A 271 35.57 -55.06 -47.68
N SER A 272 35.00 -55.00 -48.90
CA SER A 272 34.68 -56.27 -49.63
C SER A 272 34.62 -56.09 -51.12
N THR A 273 35.72 -55.63 -51.73
CA THR A 273 35.95 -55.92 -53.18
C THR A 273 37.39 -55.76 -53.53
N ASP A 274 38.23 -56.63 -52.99
CA ASP A 274 39.50 -56.92 -53.63
C ASP A 274 39.81 -58.39 -53.54
N ARG A 275 38.98 -59.16 -54.21
CA ARG A 275 39.34 -60.51 -54.69
C ARG A 275 38.27 -60.99 -55.64
N ILE A 276 38.45 -60.74 -56.92
CA ILE A 276 38.37 -61.71 -58.02
C ILE A 276 38.65 -60.90 -59.30
N LYS A 277 39.95 -60.85 -59.65
CA LYS A 277 40.41 -60.81 -61.03
C LYS A 277 40.42 -62.25 -61.50
N GLY A 278 39.63 -62.53 -62.53
CA GLY A 278 39.81 -63.74 -63.26
C GLY A 278 38.58 -64.18 -64.04
N ASN A 279 38.73 -64.05 -65.36
CA ASN A 279 38.03 -64.78 -66.43
C ASN A 279 36.66 -64.16 -66.91
N GLN A 280 36.84 -63.55 -67.96
CA GLN A 280 36.71 -63.94 -69.36
C GLN A 280 35.34 -63.69 -69.95
N GLU A 281 35.34 -62.69 -70.84
CA GLU A 281 35.06 -62.81 -72.27
C GLU A 281 33.90 -63.75 -72.67
N SER A 282 33.08 -63.23 -73.46
CA SER A 282 32.16 -63.82 -74.43
C SER A 282 30.71 -63.94 -73.95
N LEU A 283 29.89 -63.07 -74.43
CA LEU A 283 29.06 -63.33 -75.64
C LEU A 283 28.20 -62.04 -75.92
N GLU A 284 28.60 -61.46 -77.00
CA GLU A 284 27.77 -60.56 -77.79
C GLU A 284 26.44 -61.23 -78.16
N SER A 285 25.55 -60.33 -78.36
CA SER A 285 24.47 -60.38 -79.37
C SER A 285 23.09 -60.88 -78.97
N LEU A 286 22.23 -60.07 -79.48
CA LEU A 286 20.89 -60.34 -79.99
C LEU A 286 19.72 -59.92 -79.02
N HIS A 287 19.15 -58.91 -79.35
CA HIS A 287 18.00 -58.48 -80.10
C HIS A 287 17.42 -57.24 -79.40
N ARG A 288 17.55 -56.09 -79.96
CA ARG A 288 16.81 -55.36 -80.98
C ARG A 288 15.33 -55.70 -81.06
N SER A 289 14.59 -54.66 -80.89
CA SER A 289 13.24 -54.40 -81.37
C SER A 289 12.15 -54.41 -80.31
N ARG A 290 11.51 -53.36 -80.07
CA ARG A 290 10.55 -52.61 -80.83
C ARG A 290 9.70 -51.82 -79.83
N SER A 291 9.78 -50.51 -80.02
CA SER A 291 8.64 -49.66 -80.36
C SER A 291 7.45 -49.71 -79.36
N GLY A 292 6.90 -48.70 -78.93
CA GLY A 292 6.66 -47.40 -79.42
C GLY A 292 5.76 -46.66 -78.46
N SER A 293 5.83 -45.39 -78.58
CA SER A 293 4.72 -44.49 -78.74
C SER A 293 3.78 -44.36 -77.52
N SER A 294 3.48 -43.27 -77.02
CA SER A 294 3.08 -41.98 -77.48
C SER A 294 2.61 -41.17 -76.28
N ALA A 295 2.98 -40.05 -76.25
CA ALA A 295 2.40 -38.75 -76.38
C ALA A 295 1.84 -38.16 -75.08
N SER A 296 2.41 -37.03 -74.75
CA SER A 296 1.86 -35.71 -74.96
C SER A 296 0.95 -35.25 -73.79
N SER A 297 1.14 -34.16 -73.21
CA SER A 297 1.13 -32.78 -73.61
C SER A 297 1.38 -31.91 -72.39
N LYS A 298 2.36 -31.00 -72.40
CA LYS A 298 2.17 -29.52 -72.53
C LYS A 298 1.19 -28.94 -71.53
N ASN A 299 1.51 -27.89 -70.82
CA ASN A 299 2.08 -26.57 -71.14
C ASN A 299 2.49 -25.91 -69.80
N THR A 300 3.60 -25.25 -69.69
CA THR A 300 3.95 -23.83 -69.91
C THR A 300 3.03 -22.87 -69.16
N GLU A 301 3.45 -21.91 -68.42
CA GLU A 301 4.42 -20.80 -68.63
C GLU A 301 4.53 -20.07 -67.27
N THR A 302 5.72 -19.73 -66.78
CA THR A 302 6.39 -18.45 -66.89
C THR A 302 5.56 -17.23 -66.44
N LEU A 303 6.02 -16.40 -65.60
CA LEU A 303 7.05 -15.36 -65.64
C LEU A 303 6.95 -14.57 -64.30
N GLU A 304 8.07 -14.30 -63.66
CA GLU A 304 8.70 -12.97 -63.50
C GLU A 304 7.86 -11.92 -62.82
N GLU A 305 8.31 -11.07 -62.00
CA GLU A 305 9.59 -10.42 -61.68
C GLU A 305 9.29 -9.32 -60.64
N ALA A 306 10.28 -9.03 -59.87
CA ALA A 306 10.69 -7.69 -59.43
C ALA A 306 9.66 -6.85 -58.60
N GLY A 307 10.03 -6.27 -57.55
CA GLY A 307 11.22 -5.56 -57.20
C GLY A 307 10.90 -4.37 -56.32
N LYS A 308 11.86 -4.04 -55.52
CA LYS A 308 12.22 -2.68 -55.06
C LYS A 308 11.38 -2.03 -53.93
N LYS A 309 12.00 -1.90 -52.73
CA LYS A 309 12.78 -0.70 -52.28
C LYS A 309 11.96 0.59 -52.06
N GLY A 310 12.14 1.12 -50.86
CA GLY A 310 11.97 2.53 -50.53
C GLY A 310 11.63 2.68 -49.02
N LYS A 311 12.48 2.87 -48.09
CA LYS A 311 13.32 3.99 -47.61
C LYS A 311 12.61 5.37 -47.78
N ASN A 312 12.29 5.98 -46.65
CA ASN A 312 12.67 7.32 -46.20
C ASN A 312 11.70 7.76 -45.08
N GLN A 313 12.20 8.04 -43.87
CA GLN A 313 12.81 9.28 -43.37
C GLN A 313 11.86 10.48 -43.31
N SER A 314 11.59 10.86 -42.04
CA SER A 314 11.91 12.18 -41.51
C SER A 314 11.02 13.37 -41.89
N LYS A 315 10.51 14.03 -40.88
CA LYS A 315 10.70 15.45 -40.46
C LYS A 315 9.39 15.99 -39.87
N LYS A 316 9.35 16.31 -38.58
CA LYS A 316 9.56 17.62 -37.95
C LYS A 316 8.90 18.81 -38.63
N LYS A 317 7.94 19.44 -37.96
CA LYS A 317 7.87 20.87 -37.67
C LYS A 317 6.55 21.21 -37.00
N ASP A 318 6.60 21.68 -35.80
CA ASP A 318 6.30 23.01 -35.25
C ASP A 318 5.24 23.85 -36.00
N THR A 319 4.28 24.32 -35.31
CA THR A 319 4.01 25.70 -34.93
C THR A 319 2.57 25.87 -34.46
N ASP A 320 2.47 26.38 -33.24
CA ASP A 320 1.83 27.62 -32.79
C ASP A 320 0.37 27.94 -33.17
N ALA A 321 -0.26 28.30 -32.12
CA ALA A 321 -1.04 29.51 -31.87
C ALA A 321 -2.55 29.34 -31.62
N LYS A 322 -2.90 29.57 -30.36
CA LYS A 322 -3.67 30.70 -29.85
C LYS A 322 -5.20 30.67 -30.03
N ALA A 323 -5.74 30.85 -28.87
CA ALA A 323 -6.84 31.74 -28.48
C ALA A 323 -8.22 31.12 -28.28
N THR A 324 -8.59 31.33 -27.02
CA THR A 324 -9.77 32.02 -26.46
C THR A 324 -11.08 31.29 -26.44
N GLU A 325 -11.46 31.23 -25.23
CA GLU A 325 -12.64 31.72 -24.51
C GLU A 325 -13.83 30.79 -24.39
N GLU A 326 -14.10 30.68 -23.14
CA GLU A 326 -15.35 30.83 -22.38
C GLU A 326 -16.29 29.63 -22.23
N ASN A 327 -16.38 29.31 -20.94
CA ASN A 327 -17.61 29.17 -20.16
C ASN A 327 -18.42 27.88 -20.29
N GLU A 328 -18.47 27.12 -19.26
CA GLU A 328 -19.64 27.00 -18.37
C GLU A 328 -19.38 25.99 -17.26
N GLU A 329 -19.72 26.43 -16.06
CA GLU A 329 -19.84 25.67 -14.84
C GLU A 329 -20.69 24.41 -15.04
N ALA A 330 -20.14 23.29 -14.63
CA ALA A 330 -20.93 22.18 -14.12
C ALA A 330 -20.23 21.63 -12.89
N LEU A 331 -20.84 21.92 -11.75
CA LEU A 331 -20.62 21.29 -10.47
C LEU A 331 -20.88 19.79 -10.60
N GLU A 332 -19.85 18.98 -10.63
CA GLU A 332 -19.94 17.58 -10.26
C GLU A 332 -19.41 17.42 -8.85
N GLU A 333 -20.31 17.17 -7.92
CA GLU A 333 -20.02 16.62 -6.60
C GLU A 333 -19.33 15.27 -6.77
N GLU A 334 -18.03 15.26 -6.63
CA GLU A 334 -17.25 14.03 -6.46
C GLU A 334 -17.43 13.59 -5.01
N GLN A 335 -18.37 12.65 -4.82
CA GLN A 335 -18.51 11.89 -3.59
C GLN A 335 -17.19 11.12 -3.38
N ALA A 336 -16.39 11.60 -2.45
CA ALA A 336 -15.28 10.84 -1.90
C ALA A 336 -15.87 9.62 -1.19
N GLU A 337 -15.79 8.46 -1.84
CA GLU A 337 -15.94 7.17 -1.19
C GLU A 337 -14.83 7.04 -0.16
N THR A 338 -15.20 7.17 1.11
CA THR A 338 -14.36 6.78 2.22
C THR A 338 -14.20 5.26 2.18
N GLU A 339 -13.09 4.78 1.63
CA GLU A 339 -12.66 3.41 1.86
C GLU A 339 -12.42 3.24 3.35
N ASP A 340 -13.36 2.54 3.97
CA ASP A 340 -13.24 2.02 5.33
C ASP A 340 -12.12 0.97 5.34
N SER A 341 -10.89 1.41 5.60
CA SER A 341 -9.77 0.54 5.86
C SER A 341 -9.88 -0.01 7.27
N SER A 342 -10.71 -1.04 7.44
CA SER A 342 -10.77 -1.80 8.68
C SER A 342 -9.41 -2.44 8.97
N LEU A 343 -8.76 -1.94 9.99
CA LEU A 343 -7.50 -2.49 10.52
C LEU A 343 -7.69 -3.95 10.95
N PRO A 344 -6.70 -4.84 10.73
CA PRO A 344 -6.75 -6.21 11.24
C PRO A 344 -7.02 -6.24 12.75
N SER A 345 -7.83 -7.19 13.22
CA SER A 345 -8.28 -7.28 14.62
C SER A 345 -7.16 -7.33 15.67
N TRP A 346 -5.98 -7.86 15.32
CA TRP A 346 -4.81 -7.87 16.20
C TRP A 346 -4.18 -6.47 16.36
N LEU A 347 -4.44 -5.56 15.42
CA LEU A 347 -3.98 -4.17 15.46
C LEU A 347 -4.95 -3.31 16.29
N ALA A 348 -6.24 -3.68 16.34
CA ALA A 348 -7.25 -2.99 17.14
C ALA A 348 -6.92 -3.08 18.63
N ASP A 349 -6.43 -4.24 19.11
CA ASP A 349 -6.01 -4.44 20.52
C ASP A 349 -4.81 -3.59 20.93
N GLN A 350 -3.96 -3.17 19.99
CA GLN A 350 -2.83 -2.26 20.24
C GLN A 350 -3.21 -0.78 20.15
N LEU A 351 -4.35 -0.48 19.54
CA LEU A 351 -4.83 0.88 19.33
C LEU A 351 -6.02 1.25 20.24
N ASP A 352 -6.43 0.36 21.17
CA ASP A 352 -7.52 0.62 22.11
C ASP A 352 -7.15 1.77 23.05
N VAL A 353 -7.48 2.96 22.61
CA VAL A 353 -7.54 4.18 23.41
C VAL A 353 -8.96 4.70 23.29
N GLY A 354 -9.76 4.32 24.27
CA GLY A 354 -10.92 5.08 24.73
C GLY A 354 -12.02 5.41 23.72
N ALA A 355 -12.88 4.46 23.43
CA ALA A 355 -14.23 4.76 22.99
C ALA A 355 -15.20 4.25 24.05
N GLN A 356 -15.46 5.07 25.05
CA GLN A 356 -16.72 5.01 25.82
C GLN A 356 -17.59 6.16 25.36
N SER A 357 -18.72 5.80 24.82
CA SER A 357 -20.04 6.45 24.90
C SER A 357 -20.71 6.37 23.53
N GLU A 358 -21.84 6.00 23.48
CA GLU A 358 -23.20 6.19 23.83
C GLU A 358 -24.09 5.27 22.99
N GLU A 359 -24.77 4.40 23.67
CA GLU A 359 -25.94 3.70 23.14
C GLU A 359 -27.03 4.72 22.86
N THR A 360 -27.51 4.78 21.63
CA THR A 360 -28.89 5.10 21.36
C THR A 360 -29.48 4.08 20.38
N GLU A 361 -30.40 3.30 20.89
CA GLU A 361 -31.33 2.45 20.15
C GLU A 361 -31.93 3.17 18.93
N ASN A 362 -31.83 2.54 17.77
CA ASN A 362 -33.01 2.49 16.92
C ASN A 362 -33.01 1.23 16.02
N THR A 363 -34.09 0.48 16.19
CA THR A 363 -34.50 -0.76 15.54
C THR A 363 -34.95 -0.53 14.10
N GLN A 364 -34.70 -1.53 13.27
CA GLN A 364 -35.22 -1.90 11.94
C GLN A 364 -34.30 -1.58 10.77
N GLU A 365 -33.91 -2.47 9.90
CA GLU A 365 -34.55 -3.61 9.25
C GLU A 365 -33.52 -4.53 8.59
N THR A 366 -33.80 -5.80 8.62
CA THR A 366 -33.07 -6.95 8.08
C THR A 366 -33.01 -7.00 6.55
N GLU A 367 -31.94 -7.66 6.07
CA GLU A 367 -31.84 -8.41 4.80
C GLU A 367 -30.91 -7.83 3.71
N LYS A 368 -29.58 -8.08 3.89
CA LYS A 368 -28.64 -8.33 2.77
C LYS A 368 -27.23 -8.78 3.21
N THR A 369 -27.07 -9.60 4.24
CA THR A 369 -25.76 -9.96 4.81
C THR A 369 -25.34 -11.44 4.63
N GLY A 370 -25.84 -12.12 3.59
CA GLY A 370 -25.55 -13.56 3.41
C GLY A 370 -24.25 -13.92 2.67
N LYS A 371 -23.61 -12.97 1.97
CA LYS A 371 -22.42 -13.28 1.13
C LYS A 371 -21.08 -12.79 1.68
N HIS A 372 -21.08 -11.76 2.50
CA HIS A 372 -19.83 -11.25 3.11
C HIS A 372 -19.39 -12.04 4.35
N THR A 373 -20.34 -12.59 5.11
CA THR A 373 -20.03 -13.42 6.29
C THR A 373 -19.37 -14.74 5.94
N THR A 374 -19.70 -15.37 4.80
CA THR A 374 -19.04 -16.62 4.34
C THR A 374 -17.61 -16.37 3.89
N LEU A 375 -17.32 -15.25 3.23
CA LEU A 375 -15.97 -14.91 2.80
C LEU A 375 -15.05 -14.60 4.00
N LEU A 376 -15.58 -13.89 5.00
CA LEU A 376 -14.88 -13.58 6.26
C LEU A 376 -14.58 -14.85 7.07
N LEU A 377 -15.51 -15.80 7.08
CA LEU A 377 -15.34 -17.07 7.79
C LEU A 377 -14.30 -17.97 7.12
N VAL A 378 -14.24 -17.96 5.79
CA VAL A 378 -13.20 -18.69 5.02
C VAL A 378 -11.83 -18.06 5.23
N LEU A 379 -11.72 -16.73 5.24
CA LEU A 379 -10.48 -16.01 5.54
C LEU A 379 -9.99 -16.29 6.97
N LEU A 380 -10.88 -16.29 7.97
CA LEU A 380 -10.55 -16.62 9.37
C LEU A 380 -10.07 -18.07 9.54
N ILE A 381 -10.64 -19.03 8.79
CA ILE A 381 -10.23 -20.44 8.82
C ILE A 381 -8.83 -20.60 8.18
N VAL A 382 -8.56 -19.91 7.07
CA VAL A 382 -7.25 -19.95 6.40
C VAL A 382 -6.17 -19.27 7.26
N PHE A 383 -6.49 -18.15 7.91
CA PHE A 383 -5.56 -17.47 8.83
C PHE A 383 -5.31 -18.30 10.11
N GLY A 384 -6.34 -18.91 10.68
CA GLY A 384 -6.20 -19.80 11.84
C GLY A 384 -5.32 -21.03 11.53
N ALA A 385 -5.43 -21.59 10.33
CA ALA A 385 -4.57 -22.69 9.88
C ALA A 385 -3.10 -22.27 9.71
N CYS A 386 -2.83 -21.06 9.20
CA CYS A 386 -1.47 -20.51 9.09
C CYS A 386 -0.82 -20.28 10.45
N VAL A 387 -1.56 -19.72 11.43
CA VAL A 387 -1.04 -19.49 12.79
C VAL A 387 -0.71 -20.81 13.50
N ILE A 388 -1.54 -21.83 13.32
CA ILE A 388 -1.29 -23.18 13.90
C ILE A 388 -0.06 -23.83 13.25
N LEU A 389 0.13 -23.67 11.94
CA LEU A 389 1.31 -24.20 11.23
C LEU A 389 2.61 -23.51 11.64
N THR A 390 2.58 -22.18 11.82
CA THR A 390 3.77 -21.40 12.26
C THR A 390 4.12 -21.71 13.71
N ALA A 391 3.14 -21.84 14.61
CA ALA A 391 3.36 -22.24 15.99
C ALA A 391 3.89 -23.69 16.08
N GLY A 392 3.37 -24.60 15.25
CA GLY A 392 3.87 -25.99 15.16
C GLY A 392 5.31 -26.06 14.67
N PHE A 393 5.68 -25.23 13.70
CA PHE A 393 7.05 -25.16 13.18
C PHE A 393 8.04 -24.59 14.20
N ALA A 394 7.66 -23.55 14.92
CA ALA A 394 8.48 -22.97 16.00
C ALA A 394 8.73 -23.98 17.13
N VAL A 395 7.73 -24.77 17.52
CA VAL A 395 7.87 -25.84 18.52
C VAL A 395 8.78 -26.97 18.00
N ALA A 396 8.67 -27.34 16.72
CA ALA A 396 9.53 -28.35 16.11
C ALA A 396 11.00 -27.91 16.05
N LEU A 397 11.27 -26.63 15.68
CA LEU A 397 12.62 -26.06 15.70
C LEU A 397 13.21 -25.97 17.13
N TYR A 398 12.39 -25.60 18.10
CA TYR A 398 12.80 -25.57 19.50
C TYR A 398 13.17 -26.97 20.01
N GLN A 399 12.39 -27.99 19.69
CA GLN A 399 12.68 -29.39 20.05
C GLN A 399 13.91 -29.92 19.32
N ALA A 400 14.11 -29.57 18.03
CA ALA A 400 15.31 -29.93 17.28
C ALA A 400 16.58 -29.30 17.87
N SER A 401 16.51 -28.03 18.28
CA SER A 401 17.62 -27.33 18.94
C SER A 401 17.96 -27.93 20.32
N LYS A 402 16.94 -28.34 21.06
CA LYS A 402 17.09 -29.02 22.37
C LYS A 402 17.73 -30.41 22.21
N LYS A 403 17.38 -31.16 21.16
CA LYS A 403 18.03 -32.45 20.86
C LYS A 403 19.50 -32.27 20.43
N ARG A 404 19.86 -31.24 19.69
CA ARG A 404 21.26 -30.93 19.33
C ARG A 404 22.11 -30.57 20.55
N LYS A 405 21.56 -29.81 21.50
CA LYS A 405 22.28 -29.49 22.75
C LYS A 405 22.46 -30.69 23.65
N ALA A 406 21.53 -31.64 23.66
CA ALA A 406 21.64 -32.87 24.44
C ALA A 406 22.67 -33.86 23.89
N SER A 407 22.94 -33.84 22.58
CA SER A 407 23.96 -34.69 21.93
C SER A 407 25.39 -34.15 22.03
N GLN A 408 25.59 -32.89 22.44
CA GLN A 408 26.91 -32.29 22.64
C GLN A 408 27.45 -32.44 24.07
N VAL A 409 26.71 -33.02 25.00
CA VAL A 409 27.12 -33.21 26.42
C VAL A 409 27.69 -34.60 26.68
N HIS A 410 27.82 -35.47 25.66
CA HIS A 410 28.37 -36.83 25.76
C HIS A 410 29.59 -37.03 24.84
N TYR A 411 30.57 -36.09 24.88
CA TYR A 411 31.92 -36.31 24.39
C TYR A 411 32.90 -35.69 25.37
#